data_6162f9202bb077239d0392b885b39d17
#
_entry.id   6162f9202bb077239d0392b885b39d17
#
_cell.length_a   1.000
_cell.length_b   1.000
_cell.length_c   1.000
_cell.angle_alpha   90.00
_cell.angle_beta   90.00
_cell.angle_gamma   90.00
#
_symmetry.space_group_name_H-M   'P 1'
#
loop_
_entity.id
_entity.type
_entity.pdbx_description
1 polymer ?
#
loop_
_entity_poly.entity_id
_entity_poly.type
_entity_poly.pdbx_seq_one_letter_code
_entity_poly.pdbx_strand_id
1 'polypeptide(L)'
;MVNKIFDFFEGFYDEKGNFNTKRLKNTILVAFIVIFGIVSIFASMYTLNETESAVVSTFGSVQVVEKPGLNFKIPYIQKVTKVSKASKEFAVGYNIKTEESVYKESFMITSDYNFVNVDFYFEAQVTDPVKYLYASDNPEVVVENLAQSYIRDTIGTRTVDEVLTTGKYEIQSEIKELLQKRLEKEDIGIQITNAIIQDAEVPTADVAKAFKNVEDAKQGMDTAINNANADKNTRIPQANAKADKILKDAEADKQSRIANAEGQVSRFNQLYAEYVKFPLVTKERMFYEAIEEVLPGMKIYITDGNTQSVLPLEKFADLNKEGN
;
A
#
# COMPACT_ATOMS: atom_id res chain seq x y z
N MET A 1 53.19 -57.99 -0.75
CA MET A 1 53.36 -56.62 -0.28
C MET A 1 54.44 -56.51 0.78
N VAL A 2 54.52 -57.46 1.70
CA VAL A 2 55.47 -57.49 2.81
C VAL A 2 56.96 -57.60 2.33
N ASN A 3 57.27 -58.39 1.29
CA ASN A 3 58.61 -58.52 0.75
C ASN A 3 59.19 -57.22 0.16
N LYS A 4 58.36 -56.35 -0.47
CA LYS A 4 58.83 -55.07 -1.01
C LYS A 4 59.21 -54.06 0.08
N ILE A 5 58.62 -54.19 1.27
CA ILE A 5 58.95 -53.35 2.41
C ILE A 5 60.30 -53.81 3.02
N PHE A 6 60.54 -55.10 3.04
CA PHE A 6 61.87 -55.68 3.53
C PHE A 6 62.96 -55.25 2.57
N ASP A 7 62.85 -55.42 1.25
CA ASP A 7 63.81 -54.99 0.23
C ASP A 7 64.16 -53.49 0.33
N PHE A 8 63.12 -52.65 0.71
CA PHE A 8 63.35 -51.23 0.95
C PHE A 8 64.23 -50.94 2.18
N PHE A 9 64.12 -51.75 3.23
CA PHE A 9 64.97 -51.62 4.45
C PHE A 9 66.35 -52.18 4.26
N GLU A 10 66.55 -53.23 3.44
CA GLU A 10 67.91 -53.79 3.12
C GLU A 10 68.76 -52.76 2.36
N GLY A 11 68.19 -51.87 1.57
CA GLY A 11 68.90 -50.80 0.86
C GLY A 11 69.57 -49.74 1.74
N PHE A 12 69.32 -49.76 3.06
CA PHE A 12 69.94 -48.84 4.03
C PHE A 12 71.21 -49.40 4.67
N TYR A 13 71.57 -50.68 4.42
CA TYR A 13 72.79 -51.28 4.90
C TYR A 13 73.84 -51.39 3.77
N ASP A 14 75.13 -51.09 4.06
CA ASP A 14 76.18 -51.19 3.11
C ASP A 14 76.63 -52.68 3.06
N GLU A 15 77.36 -53.11 1.98
CA GLU A 15 77.90 -54.52 1.82
C GLU A 15 78.67 -55.01 3.02
N LYS A 16 79.04 -54.13 3.94
CA LYS A 16 79.72 -54.44 5.22
C LYS A 16 78.82 -54.43 6.44
N GLY A 17 77.49 -54.36 6.27
CA GLY A 17 76.53 -54.37 7.39
C GLY A 17 76.45 -53.05 8.19
N ASN A 18 77.13 -51.98 7.75
CA ASN A 18 77.07 -50.70 8.43
C ASN A 18 75.88 -49.83 7.91
N PHE A 19 75.21 -49.18 8.85
CA PHE A 19 74.06 -48.35 8.56
C PHE A 19 74.46 -47.03 7.81
N ASN A 20 74.00 -46.87 6.55
CA ASN A 20 74.34 -45.71 5.71
C ASN A 20 73.49 -44.51 6.03
N THR A 21 73.88 -43.69 7.00
CA THR A 21 73.20 -42.50 7.50
C THR A 21 72.97 -41.42 6.42
N LYS A 22 73.84 -41.37 5.37
CA LYS A 22 73.68 -40.42 4.26
C LYS A 22 72.51 -40.82 3.34
N ARG A 23 72.34 -42.09 3.01
CA ARG A 23 71.21 -42.59 2.22
C ARG A 23 69.94 -42.44 2.98
N LEU A 24 69.86 -42.71 4.27
CA LEU A 24 68.69 -42.49 5.11
C LEU A 24 68.31 -41.05 5.14
N LYS A 25 69.23 -40.12 5.38
CA LYS A 25 68.91 -38.65 5.31
C LYS A 25 68.38 -38.24 3.99
N ASN A 26 68.95 -38.71 2.85
CA ASN A 26 68.41 -38.34 1.51
C ASN A 26 67.05 -38.94 1.26
N THR A 27 66.76 -40.17 1.67
CA THR A 27 65.45 -40.79 1.52
C THR A 27 64.38 -40.07 2.36
N ILE A 28 64.67 -39.69 3.61
CA ILE A 28 63.80 -38.90 4.45
C ILE A 28 63.57 -37.51 3.84
N LEU A 29 64.63 -36.88 3.29
CA LEU A 29 64.46 -35.56 2.62
C LEU A 29 63.63 -35.67 1.39
N VAL A 30 63.77 -36.68 0.53
CA VAL A 30 62.97 -36.95 -0.63
C VAL A 30 61.48 -37.21 -0.22
N ALA A 31 61.28 -38.08 0.76
CA ALA A 31 59.97 -38.36 1.31
C ALA A 31 59.28 -37.06 1.83
N PHE A 32 60.02 -36.22 2.55
CA PHE A 32 59.51 -34.91 3.02
C PHE A 32 59.14 -33.99 1.89
N ILE A 33 59.98 -33.89 0.82
CA ILE A 33 59.69 -33.07 -0.35
C ILE A 33 58.44 -33.57 -1.06
N VAL A 34 58.28 -34.90 -1.21
CA VAL A 34 57.09 -35.50 -1.85
C VAL A 34 55.84 -35.23 -1.03
N ILE A 35 55.89 -35.46 0.29
CA ILE A 35 54.77 -35.19 1.18
C ILE A 35 54.44 -33.70 1.17
N PHE A 36 55.44 -32.82 1.25
CA PHE A 36 55.26 -31.37 1.17
C PHE A 36 54.63 -30.95 -0.16
N GLY A 37 55.06 -31.55 -1.28
CA GLY A 37 54.49 -31.33 -2.61
C GLY A 37 53.01 -31.71 -2.67
N ILE A 38 52.66 -32.90 -2.16
CA ILE A 38 51.27 -33.37 -2.10
C ILE A 38 50.41 -32.44 -1.23
N VAL A 39 50.87 -32.09 -0.03
CA VAL A 39 50.16 -31.15 0.86
C VAL A 39 49.98 -29.79 0.18
N SER A 40 51.01 -29.30 -0.52
CA SER A 40 50.95 -28.03 -1.23
C SER A 40 49.94 -28.05 -2.39
N ILE A 41 49.79 -29.17 -3.10
CA ILE A 41 48.77 -29.33 -4.15
C ILE A 41 47.36 -29.25 -3.53
N PHE A 42 47.09 -29.95 -2.43
CA PHE A 42 45.81 -29.87 -1.75
C PHE A 42 45.55 -28.49 -1.16
N ALA A 43 46.55 -27.83 -0.59
CA ALA A 43 46.47 -26.47 -0.07
C ALA A 43 46.29 -25.40 -1.14
N SER A 44 46.60 -25.73 -2.40
CA SER A 44 46.41 -24.85 -3.55
C SER A 44 44.95 -24.73 -4.01
N MET A 45 44.10 -25.69 -3.65
CA MET A 45 42.74 -25.77 -4.16
C MET A 45 41.76 -25.08 -3.20
N TYR A 46 40.83 -24.27 -3.74
CA TYR A 46 39.70 -23.75 -3.00
C TYR A 46 38.45 -23.71 -3.87
N THR A 47 37.27 -23.88 -3.28
CA THR A 47 35.98 -23.84 -3.95
C THR A 47 35.31 -22.51 -3.70
N LEU A 48 34.62 -21.97 -4.72
CA LEU A 48 33.85 -20.75 -4.63
C LEU A 48 32.41 -21.06 -5.02
N ASN A 49 31.43 -20.63 -4.20
CA ASN A 49 30.03 -20.75 -4.50
C ASN A 49 29.58 -19.61 -5.44
N GLU A 50 28.44 -19.76 -6.11
CA GLU A 50 27.88 -18.73 -6.99
C GLU A 50 27.57 -17.41 -6.28
N THR A 51 27.23 -17.50 -4.99
CA THR A 51 26.90 -16.36 -4.12
C THR A 51 28.11 -15.73 -3.45
N GLU A 52 29.33 -16.17 -3.78
CA GLU A 52 30.57 -15.70 -3.16
C GLU A 52 31.51 -15.08 -4.19
N SER A 53 32.30 -14.10 -3.77
CA SER A 53 33.50 -13.64 -4.47
C SER A 53 34.74 -13.94 -3.65
N ALA A 54 35.82 -14.32 -4.28
CA ALA A 54 37.08 -14.51 -3.60
C ALA A 54 38.02 -13.33 -3.90
N VAL A 55 38.51 -12.72 -2.86
CA VAL A 55 39.57 -11.71 -2.94
C VAL A 55 40.91 -12.40 -2.67
N VAL A 56 41.74 -12.46 -3.71
CA VAL A 56 43.09 -13.09 -3.65
C VAL A 56 44.11 -12.00 -3.52
N SER A 57 44.81 -11.97 -2.37
CA SER A 57 45.89 -11.03 -2.10
C SER A 57 47.24 -11.73 -2.33
N THR A 58 48.11 -11.13 -3.15
CA THR A 58 49.48 -11.60 -3.45
C THR A 58 50.45 -10.48 -3.15
N PHE A 59 51.21 -10.56 -2.06
CA PHE A 59 52.14 -9.52 -1.64
C PHE A 59 51.60 -8.09 -1.66
N GLY A 60 50.33 -7.91 -1.27
CA GLY A 60 49.66 -6.60 -1.28
C GLY A 60 48.92 -6.25 -2.56
N SER A 61 49.16 -6.94 -3.67
CA SER A 61 48.32 -6.81 -4.89
C SER A 61 47.04 -7.64 -4.73
N VAL A 62 45.90 -7.07 -5.01
CA VAL A 62 44.58 -7.67 -4.81
C VAL A 62 43.93 -7.96 -6.13
N GLN A 63 43.38 -9.15 -6.30
CA GLN A 63 42.62 -9.58 -7.46
C GLN A 63 41.29 -10.20 -7.02
N VAL A 64 40.19 -9.91 -7.75
CA VAL A 64 38.88 -10.49 -7.49
C VAL A 64 38.67 -11.67 -8.43
N VAL A 65 38.28 -12.81 -7.83
CA VAL A 65 37.86 -14.00 -8.57
C VAL A 65 36.39 -14.23 -8.33
N GLU A 66 35.60 -14.15 -9.39
CA GLU A 66 34.14 -14.32 -9.33
C GLU A 66 33.65 -15.63 -9.93
N LYS A 67 34.56 -16.41 -10.55
CA LYS A 67 34.22 -17.66 -11.21
C LYS A 67 33.88 -18.74 -10.19
N PRO A 68 32.62 -19.24 -10.16
CA PRO A 68 32.25 -20.31 -9.23
C PRO A 68 32.92 -21.63 -9.60
N GLY A 69 33.05 -22.52 -8.61
CA GLY A 69 33.63 -23.83 -8.77
C GLY A 69 35.02 -23.94 -8.17
N LEU A 70 35.84 -24.84 -8.71
CA LEU A 70 37.19 -25.10 -8.25
C LEU A 70 38.15 -24.05 -8.81
N ASN A 71 38.84 -23.35 -7.89
CA ASN A 71 39.85 -22.36 -8.20
C ASN A 71 41.18 -22.76 -7.54
N PHE A 72 42.29 -22.21 -8.04
CA PHE A 72 43.65 -22.51 -7.55
C PHE A 72 44.29 -21.24 -7.03
N LYS A 73 45.05 -21.40 -5.94
CA LYS A 73 45.91 -20.36 -5.36
C LYS A 73 47.32 -20.89 -5.19
N ILE A 74 48.29 -20.02 -5.13
CA ILE A 74 49.68 -20.41 -4.76
C ILE A 74 49.71 -20.47 -3.24
N PRO A 75 49.89 -21.73 -2.66
CA PRO A 75 49.93 -21.88 -1.22
C PRO A 75 51.12 -21.09 -0.66
N TYR A 76 50.97 -20.63 0.60
CA TYR A 76 51.96 -19.84 1.36
C TYR A 76 52.20 -18.40 0.85
N ILE A 77 51.88 -18.05 -0.40
CA ILE A 77 52.08 -16.72 -1.00
C ILE A 77 50.78 -15.99 -1.09
N GLN A 78 49.70 -16.65 -1.52
CA GLN A 78 48.40 -16.05 -1.74
C GLN A 78 47.45 -16.29 -0.56
N LYS A 79 46.86 -15.21 -0.06
CA LYS A 79 45.76 -15.23 0.90
C LYS A 79 44.43 -15.05 0.15
N VAL A 80 43.51 -15.98 0.37
CA VAL A 80 42.17 -15.94 -0.21
C VAL A 80 41.15 -15.63 0.88
N THR A 81 40.40 -14.55 0.72
CA THR A 81 39.27 -14.19 1.59
C THR A 81 38.00 -14.25 0.79
N LYS A 82 37.02 -15.02 1.23
CA LYS A 82 35.70 -15.12 0.56
C LYS A 82 34.77 -14.07 1.12
N VAL A 83 34.06 -13.39 0.24
CA VAL A 83 33.05 -12.39 0.57
C VAL A 83 31.73 -12.85 -0.02
N SER A 84 30.69 -12.90 0.78
CA SER A 84 29.34 -13.22 0.31
C SER A 84 28.77 -12.04 -0.47
N LYS A 85 28.21 -12.33 -1.65
CA LYS A 85 27.40 -11.40 -2.45
C LYS A 85 25.91 -11.41 -2.05
N ALA A 86 25.53 -12.37 -1.19
CA ALA A 86 24.16 -12.45 -0.69
C ALA A 86 23.79 -11.17 0.04
N SER A 87 22.52 -10.81 -0.04
CA SER A 87 21.99 -9.68 0.74
C SER A 87 22.26 -9.93 2.22
N LYS A 88 22.79 -8.92 2.89
CA LYS A 88 22.98 -8.88 4.33
C LYS A 88 21.91 -8.01 4.95
N GLU A 89 21.34 -8.51 6.00
CA GLU A 89 20.26 -7.86 6.73
C GLU A 89 20.83 -7.27 8.02
N PHE A 90 20.42 -6.03 8.31
CA PHE A 90 20.68 -5.42 9.61
C PHE A 90 19.48 -4.56 10.02
N ALA A 91 19.34 -4.38 11.31
CA ALA A 91 18.25 -3.58 11.89
C ALA A 91 18.82 -2.48 12.76
N VAL A 92 18.05 -1.40 12.87
CA VAL A 92 18.30 -0.32 13.82
C VAL A 92 17.02 -0.13 14.63
N GLY A 93 17.14 -0.23 15.95
CA GLY A 93 16.00 -0.12 16.87
C GLY A 93 15.53 -1.45 17.44
N TYR A 94 15.86 -2.57 16.80
CA TYR A 94 15.51 -3.91 17.31
C TYR A 94 16.54 -4.96 16.90
N ASN A 95 16.49 -6.11 17.59
CA ASN A 95 17.35 -7.25 17.27
C ASN A 95 16.61 -8.22 16.34
N ILE A 96 17.13 -8.47 15.13
CA ILE A 96 16.52 -9.36 14.13
C ILE A 96 16.26 -10.78 14.65
N LYS A 97 17.11 -11.28 15.59
CA LYS A 97 17.01 -12.67 16.07
C LYS A 97 16.03 -12.86 17.22
N THR A 98 15.89 -11.86 18.07
CA THR A 98 15.03 -11.92 19.27
C THR A 98 13.75 -11.13 19.10
N GLU A 99 13.64 -10.31 18.04
CA GLU A 99 12.55 -9.36 17.79
C GLU A 99 12.33 -8.38 18.96
N GLU A 100 13.31 -8.26 19.85
CA GLU A 100 13.24 -7.35 20.98
C GLU A 100 13.69 -5.95 20.56
N SER A 101 12.94 -4.93 20.96
CA SER A 101 13.30 -3.53 20.70
C SER A 101 14.53 -3.11 21.52
N VAL A 102 15.47 -2.44 20.85
CA VAL A 102 16.64 -1.81 21.46
C VAL A 102 16.34 -0.34 21.72
N TYR A 103 15.71 -0.05 22.84
CA TYR A 103 15.20 1.26 23.20
C TYR A 103 16.19 2.44 23.01
N LYS A 104 17.49 2.21 23.18
CA LYS A 104 18.50 3.26 22.94
C LYS A 104 18.62 3.67 21.47
N GLU A 105 18.25 2.79 20.56
CA GLU A 105 18.34 2.97 19.12
C GLU A 105 17.01 3.41 18.53
N SER A 106 15.89 2.82 18.99
CA SER A 106 14.54 3.09 18.50
C SER A 106 13.96 4.40 18.99
N PHE A 107 14.35 4.84 20.20
CA PHE A 107 13.77 6.03 20.85
C PHE A 107 14.33 7.33 20.26
N MET A 108 13.46 8.16 19.69
CA MET A 108 13.80 9.37 18.97
C MET A 108 12.82 10.49 19.28
N ILE A 109 13.20 11.71 18.92
CA ILE A 109 12.38 12.92 19.05
C ILE A 109 12.07 13.48 17.65
N THR A 110 10.84 13.86 17.43
CA THR A 110 10.35 14.47 16.17
C THR A 110 10.48 16.00 16.21
N SER A 111 10.30 16.67 15.06
CA SER A 111 10.39 18.14 14.93
C SER A 111 9.37 18.90 15.80
N ASP A 112 8.25 18.26 16.12
CA ASP A 112 7.18 18.79 16.97
C ASP A 112 7.31 18.35 18.44
N TYR A 113 8.54 17.95 18.86
CA TYR A 113 8.92 17.58 20.22
C TYR A 113 8.15 16.39 20.81
N ASN A 114 7.63 15.51 19.95
CA ASN A 114 7.05 14.25 20.41
C ASN A 114 8.11 13.14 20.42
N PHE A 115 7.93 12.16 21.32
CA PHE A 115 8.77 10.98 21.37
C PHE A 115 8.13 9.85 20.57
N VAL A 116 8.96 9.15 19.78
CA VAL A 116 8.56 7.98 18.98
C VAL A 116 9.58 6.87 19.12
N ASN A 117 9.11 5.62 19.05
CA ASN A 117 9.96 4.46 18.82
C ASN A 117 9.83 4.10 17.35
N VAL A 118 10.96 4.04 16.65
CA VAL A 118 10.97 3.69 15.23
C VAL A 118 12.04 2.64 14.99
N ASP A 119 11.61 1.53 14.44
CA ASP A 119 12.43 0.38 14.11
C ASP A 119 12.62 0.28 12.60
N PHE A 120 13.87 0.17 12.17
CA PHE A 120 14.24 0.08 10.76
C PHE A 120 14.88 -1.25 10.43
N TYR A 121 14.51 -1.78 9.28
CA TYR A 121 15.11 -2.93 8.64
C TYR A 121 15.79 -2.51 7.35
N PHE A 122 17.03 -2.96 7.17
CA PHE A 122 17.85 -2.67 5.99
C PHE A 122 18.32 -3.96 5.34
N GLU A 123 18.36 -3.93 4.02
CA GLU A 123 19.03 -4.92 3.20
C GLU A 123 20.19 -4.25 2.47
N ALA A 124 21.36 -4.83 2.58
CA ALA A 124 22.59 -4.35 1.95
C ALA A 124 23.27 -5.46 1.18
N GLN A 125 23.89 -5.13 0.06
CA GLN A 125 24.65 -6.06 -0.75
C GLN A 125 26.08 -5.55 -0.97
N VAL A 126 27.05 -6.45 -0.94
CA VAL A 126 28.44 -6.10 -1.28
C VAL A 126 28.57 -6.02 -2.80
N THR A 127 28.85 -4.83 -3.32
CA THR A 127 29.07 -4.57 -4.76
C THR A 127 30.54 -4.65 -5.15
N ASP A 128 31.45 -4.22 -4.25
CA ASP A 128 32.90 -4.30 -4.44
C ASP A 128 33.55 -5.01 -3.25
N PRO A 129 33.91 -6.30 -3.39
CA PRO A 129 34.48 -7.08 -2.30
C PRO A 129 35.88 -6.61 -1.86
N VAL A 130 36.62 -5.88 -2.73
CA VAL A 130 37.93 -5.33 -2.34
C VAL A 130 37.74 -4.14 -1.40
N LYS A 131 36.88 -3.20 -1.79
CA LYS A 131 36.56 -2.04 -0.95
C LYS A 131 35.96 -2.46 0.38
N TYR A 132 35.03 -3.44 0.34
CA TYR A 132 34.42 -4.00 1.54
C TYR A 132 35.44 -4.54 2.55
N LEU A 133 36.50 -5.22 2.07
CA LEU A 133 37.51 -5.85 2.95
C LEU A 133 38.61 -4.88 3.43
N TYR A 134 38.87 -3.79 2.68
CA TYR A 134 40.03 -2.94 2.92
C TYR A 134 39.69 -1.48 3.26
N ALA A 135 38.44 -1.06 3.09
CA ALA A 135 38.02 0.31 3.45
C ALA A 135 37.88 0.49 4.97
N SER A 136 37.48 -0.54 5.69
CA SER A 136 37.32 -0.49 7.15
C SER A 136 37.55 -1.87 7.77
N ASP A 137 37.96 -1.88 9.03
CA ASP A 137 38.09 -3.15 9.80
C ASP A 137 36.72 -3.82 10.03
N ASN A 138 35.66 -3.02 10.19
CA ASN A 138 34.28 -3.50 10.42
C ASN A 138 33.30 -2.66 9.60
N PRO A 139 33.17 -2.92 8.31
CA PRO A 139 32.31 -2.11 7.43
C PRO A 139 30.81 -2.20 7.81
N GLU A 140 30.37 -3.33 8.37
CA GLU A 140 28.99 -3.51 8.82
C GLU A 140 28.63 -2.54 9.95
N VAL A 141 29.48 -2.43 10.97
CA VAL A 141 29.29 -1.49 12.10
C VAL A 141 29.29 -0.03 11.62
N VAL A 142 30.11 0.29 10.61
CA VAL A 142 30.12 1.64 10.02
C VAL A 142 28.77 1.92 9.35
N VAL A 143 28.23 0.97 8.57
CA VAL A 143 26.93 1.11 7.91
C VAL A 143 25.82 1.27 8.93
N GLU A 144 25.79 0.46 9.99
CA GLU A 144 24.78 0.53 11.06
C GLU A 144 24.82 1.89 11.77
N ASN A 145 26.00 2.39 12.14
CA ASN A 145 26.14 3.70 12.78
C ASN A 145 25.72 4.86 11.87
N LEU A 146 26.06 4.78 10.58
CA LEU A 146 25.61 5.78 9.59
C LEU A 146 24.10 5.73 9.42
N ALA A 147 23.50 4.53 9.32
CA ALA A 147 22.07 4.35 9.25
C ALA A 147 21.39 4.97 10.47
N GLN A 148 21.86 4.67 11.67
CA GLN A 148 21.32 5.23 12.91
C GLN A 148 21.39 6.76 12.94
N SER A 149 22.49 7.34 12.44
CA SER A 149 22.64 8.81 12.35
C SER A 149 21.62 9.42 11.41
N TYR A 150 21.51 8.88 10.17
CA TYR A 150 20.56 9.41 9.17
C TYR A 150 19.10 9.20 9.56
N ILE A 151 18.78 8.08 10.23
CA ILE A 151 17.44 7.87 10.77
C ILE A 151 17.10 8.99 11.77
N ARG A 152 17.98 9.25 12.73
CA ARG A 152 17.73 10.31 13.74
C ARG A 152 17.63 11.69 13.13
N ASP A 153 18.50 12.00 12.18
CA ASP A 153 18.47 13.28 11.48
C ASP A 153 17.17 13.47 10.71
N THR A 154 16.75 12.46 9.95
CA THR A 154 15.53 12.52 9.14
C THR A 154 14.27 12.56 10.02
N ILE A 155 14.16 11.67 11.02
CA ILE A 155 13.02 11.66 11.96
C ILE A 155 12.92 12.98 12.73
N GLY A 156 14.04 13.55 13.15
CA GLY A 156 14.10 14.84 13.86
C GLY A 156 13.60 16.02 13.03
N THR A 157 13.52 15.92 11.72
CA THR A 157 12.97 16.96 10.83
C THR A 157 11.50 16.75 10.48
N ARG A 158 10.92 15.61 10.81
CA ARG A 158 9.53 15.22 10.50
C ARG A 158 8.62 15.36 11.72
N THR A 159 7.35 15.57 11.47
CA THR A 159 6.33 15.58 12.54
C THR A 159 5.97 14.15 12.94
N VAL A 160 5.42 13.97 14.12
CA VAL A 160 4.98 12.65 14.60
C VAL A 160 3.92 12.04 13.68
N ASP A 161 3.01 12.84 13.13
CA ASP A 161 1.98 12.42 12.19
C ASP A 161 2.60 11.83 10.90
N GLU A 162 3.63 12.48 10.33
CA GLU A 162 4.35 11.97 9.16
C GLU A 162 5.06 10.65 9.44
N VAL A 163 5.69 10.53 10.61
CA VAL A 163 6.42 9.32 11.01
C VAL A 163 5.48 8.14 11.24
N LEU A 164 4.34 8.37 11.88
CA LEU A 164 3.39 7.30 12.22
C LEU A 164 2.48 6.90 11.06
N THR A 165 2.17 7.83 10.12
CA THR A 165 1.13 7.61 9.11
C THR A 165 1.61 7.79 7.67
N THR A 166 1.52 8.99 7.12
CA THR A 166 1.60 9.27 5.67
C THR A 166 3.01 9.43 5.15
N GLY A 167 3.98 9.80 5.97
CA GLY A 167 5.34 10.12 5.56
C GLY A 167 6.30 8.92 5.50
N LYS A 168 5.88 7.72 5.90
CA LYS A 168 6.76 6.54 6.00
C LYS A 168 7.54 6.26 4.72
N TYR A 169 6.87 6.29 3.57
CA TYR A 169 7.52 6.01 2.28
C TYR A 169 8.59 7.06 1.92
N GLU A 170 8.30 8.33 2.13
CA GLU A 170 9.24 9.43 1.87
C GLU A 170 10.45 9.34 2.79
N ILE A 171 10.23 9.09 4.08
CA ILE A 171 11.28 8.91 5.09
C ILE A 171 12.20 7.74 4.70
N GLN A 172 11.65 6.59 4.34
CA GLN A 172 12.41 5.41 3.91
C GLN A 172 13.27 5.72 2.68
N SER A 173 12.69 6.39 1.68
CA SER A 173 13.38 6.76 0.44
C SER A 173 14.51 7.76 0.69
N GLU A 174 14.27 8.76 1.52
CA GLU A 174 15.25 9.79 1.87
C GLU A 174 16.44 9.18 2.64
N ILE A 175 16.16 8.36 3.66
CA ILE A 175 17.22 7.68 4.44
C ILE A 175 18.05 6.76 3.55
N LYS A 176 17.41 5.99 2.67
CA LYS A 176 18.10 5.13 1.70
C LYS A 176 19.04 5.95 0.81
N GLU A 177 18.56 7.06 0.26
CA GLU A 177 19.34 7.91 -0.63
C GLU A 177 20.53 8.56 0.10
N LEU A 178 20.30 9.14 1.29
CA LEU A 178 21.33 9.76 2.10
C LEU A 178 22.41 8.75 2.52
N LEU A 179 21.98 7.57 2.97
CA LEU A 179 22.89 6.50 3.37
C LEU A 179 23.69 6.00 2.17
N GLN A 180 23.06 5.79 1.01
CA GLN A 180 23.73 5.33 -0.20
C GLN A 180 24.79 6.36 -0.66
N LYS A 181 24.45 7.64 -0.72
CA LYS A 181 25.40 8.71 -1.07
C LYS A 181 26.59 8.76 -0.12
N ARG A 182 26.35 8.51 1.16
CA ARG A 182 27.43 8.49 2.15
C ARG A 182 28.35 7.28 1.98
N LEU A 183 27.78 6.12 1.75
CA LEU A 183 28.55 4.88 1.53
C LEU A 183 29.41 4.95 0.26
N GLU A 184 28.89 5.60 -0.80
CA GLU A 184 29.67 5.88 -2.02
C GLU A 184 30.82 6.82 -1.77
N LYS A 185 30.60 7.89 -0.96
CA LYS A 185 31.66 8.84 -0.59
C LYS A 185 32.76 8.21 0.25
N GLU A 186 32.39 7.30 1.17
CA GLU A 186 33.35 6.55 2.00
C GLU A 186 34.00 5.37 1.26
N ASP A 187 33.53 5.08 0.05
CA ASP A 187 34.05 4.05 -0.85
C ASP A 187 34.12 2.64 -0.20
N ILE A 188 33.08 2.28 0.58
CA ILE A 188 33.04 1.04 1.37
C ILE A 188 32.69 -0.20 0.53
N GLY A 189 32.15 -0.01 -0.69
CA GLY A 189 31.78 -1.10 -1.59
C GLY A 189 30.50 -1.86 -1.16
N ILE A 190 29.61 -1.18 -0.42
CA ILE A 190 28.28 -1.68 -0.02
C ILE A 190 27.21 -0.81 -0.69
N GLN A 191 26.17 -1.46 -1.16
CA GLN A 191 24.95 -0.82 -1.69
C GLN A 191 23.76 -1.19 -0.83
N ILE A 192 22.94 -0.19 -0.47
CA ILE A 192 21.67 -0.41 0.22
C ILE A 192 20.62 -0.78 -0.80
N THR A 193 20.11 -2.00 -0.71
CA THR A 193 19.05 -2.49 -1.60
C THR A 193 17.69 -2.03 -1.12
N ASN A 194 17.45 -2.11 0.20
CA ASN A 194 16.18 -1.76 0.80
C ASN A 194 16.35 -1.06 2.15
N ALA A 195 15.42 -0.18 2.49
CA ALA A 195 15.30 0.49 3.79
C ALA A 195 13.82 0.60 4.12
N ILE A 196 13.38 -0.08 5.17
CA ILE A 196 11.97 -0.21 5.55
C ILE A 196 11.81 0.18 7.01
N ILE A 197 10.77 0.98 7.32
CA ILE A 197 10.30 1.15 8.68
C ILE A 197 9.53 -0.12 9.05
N GLN A 198 10.10 -0.90 9.94
CA GLN A 198 9.49 -2.15 10.42
C GLN A 198 8.33 -1.84 11.36
N ASP A 199 8.56 -0.95 12.31
CA ASP A 199 7.55 -0.46 13.21
C ASP A 199 7.80 1.01 13.55
N ALA A 200 6.71 1.73 13.83
CA ALA A 200 6.75 3.11 14.30
C ALA A 200 5.56 3.33 15.24
N GLU A 201 5.86 3.57 16.49
CA GLU A 201 4.86 3.69 17.54
C GLU A 201 5.23 4.81 18.55
N VAL A 202 4.26 5.22 19.32
CA VAL A 202 4.49 6.14 20.45
C VAL A 202 4.98 5.38 21.68
N PRO A 203 5.78 6.00 22.57
CA PRO A 203 6.49 5.28 23.63
C PRO A 203 5.60 4.61 24.68
N THR A 204 4.35 5.08 24.86
CA THR A 204 3.45 4.56 25.89
C THR A 204 2.04 4.36 25.37
N ALA A 205 1.35 3.34 25.91
CA ALA A 205 -0.03 3.02 25.54
C ALA A 205 -1.02 4.18 25.81
N ASP A 206 -0.78 4.98 26.84
CA ASP A 206 -1.62 6.14 27.17
C ASP A 206 -1.49 7.24 26.11
N VAL A 207 -0.27 7.50 25.62
CA VAL A 207 -0.01 8.43 24.51
C VAL A 207 -0.61 7.88 23.21
N ALA A 208 -0.46 6.58 22.92
CA ALA A 208 -1.07 5.94 21.76
C ALA A 208 -2.60 6.12 21.76
N LYS A 209 -3.24 5.94 22.92
CA LYS A 209 -4.68 6.15 23.08
C LYS A 209 -5.08 7.61 22.86
N ALA A 210 -4.28 8.56 23.36
CA ALA A 210 -4.54 9.99 23.14
C ALA A 210 -4.44 10.36 21.67
N PHE A 211 -3.41 9.89 20.95
CA PHE A 211 -3.26 10.08 19.51
C PHE A 211 -4.44 9.49 18.72
N LYS A 212 -4.85 8.26 19.05
CA LYS A 212 -6.00 7.63 18.42
C LYS A 212 -7.28 8.45 18.62
N ASN A 213 -7.52 8.99 19.81
CA ASN A 213 -8.68 9.83 20.07
C ASN A 213 -8.67 11.11 19.23
N VAL A 214 -7.49 11.72 19.00
CA VAL A 214 -7.35 12.89 18.13
C VAL A 214 -7.62 12.52 16.67
N GLU A 215 -7.09 11.39 16.21
CA GLU A 215 -7.32 10.91 14.83
C GLU A 215 -8.80 10.54 14.59
N ASP A 216 -9.44 9.86 15.54
CA ASP A 216 -10.86 9.55 15.49
C ASP A 216 -11.71 10.84 15.47
N ALA A 217 -11.30 11.89 16.21
CA ALA A 217 -11.97 13.18 16.19
C ALA A 217 -11.78 13.92 14.86
N LYS A 218 -10.58 13.90 14.25
CA LYS A 218 -10.32 14.45 12.92
C LYS A 218 -11.16 13.75 11.86
N GLN A 219 -11.17 12.41 11.84
CA GLN A 219 -12.00 11.63 10.91
C GLN A 219 -13.48 11.90 11.10
N GLY A 220 -13.92 12.06 12.35
CA GLY A 220 -15.30 12.46 12.67
C GLY A 220 -15.65 13.82 12.10
N MET A 221 -14.76 14.80 12.24
CA MET A 221 -14.91 16.14 11.64
C MET A 221 -14.98 16.08 10.11
N ASP A 222 -14.06 15.39 9.46
CA ASP A 222 -14.03 15.26 8.01
C ASP A 222 -15.29 14.54 7.48
N THR A 223 -15.73 13.50 8.18
CA THR A 223 -16.97 12.80 7.87
C THR A 223 -18.18 13.73 7.99
N ALA A 224 -18.25 14.55 9.05
CA ALA A 224 -19.33 15.51 9.22
C ALA A 224 -19.34 16.56 8.11
N ILE A 225 -18.18 17.10 7.74
CA ILE A 225 -18.03 18.06 6.62
C ILE A 225 -18.46 17.43 5.29
N ASN A 226 -18.01 16.20 5.01
CA ASN A 226 -18.36 15.49 3.78
C ASN A 226 -19.85 15.20 3.71
N ASN A 227 -20.47 14.77 4.81
CA ASN A 227 -21.90 14.53 4.90
C ASN A 227 -22.70 15.83 4.72
N ALA A 228 -22.27 16.94 5.34
CA ALA A 228 -22.90 18.25 5.16
C ALA A 228 -22.80 18.75 3.70
N ASN A 229 -21.68 18.54 3.05
CA ASN A 229 -21.51 18.88 1.63
C ASN A 229 -22.38 18.00 0.72
N ALA A 230 -22.48 16.70 1.00
CA ALA A 230 -23.36 15.79 0.26
C ALA A 230 -24.83 16.20 0.42
N ASP A 231 -25.25 16.53 1.65
CA ASP A 231 -26.61 17.00 1.96
C ASP A 231 -26.90 18.33 1.27
N LYS A 232 -25.98 19.30 1.31
CA LYS A 232 -26.07 20.55 0.57
C LYS A 232 -26.24 20.31 -0.95
N ASN A 233 -25.42 19.45 -1.52
CA ASN A 233 -25.45 19.14 -2.97
C ASN A 233 -26.71 18.39 -3.38
N THR A 234 -27.44 17.80 -2.45
CA THR A 234 -28.72 17.12 -2.70
C THR A 234 -29.88 18.04 -2.45
N ARG A 235 -29.94 18.75 -1.33
CA ARG A 235 -31.08 19.57 -0.93
C ARG A 235 -31.26 20.84 -1.79
N ILE A 236 -30.15 21.51 -2.16
CA ILE A 236 -30.25 22.74 -2.98
C ILE A 236 -30.83 22.45 -4.36
N PRO A 237 -30.33 21.45 -5.14
CA PRO A 237 -30.95 21.10 -6.41
C PRO A 237 -32.38 20.61 -6.28
N GLN A 238 -32.71 19.85 -5.23
CA GLN A 238 -34.09 19.41 -4.97
C GLN A 238 -35.05 20.60 -4.68
N ALA A 239 -34.59 21.58 -3.89
CA ALA A 239 -35.35 22.77 -3.58
C ALA A 239 -35.59 23.61 -4.87
N ASN A 240 -34.56 23.79 -5.68
CA ASN A 240 -34.67 24.49 -6.96
C ASN A 240 -35.61 23.74 -7.91
N ALA A 241 -35.50 22.42 -8.02
CA ALA A 241 -36.38 21.61 -8.86
C ALA A 241 -37.86 21.69 -8.40
N LYS A 242 -38.11 21.73 -7.07
CA LYS A 242 -39.47 21.95 -6.54
C LYS A 242 -39.99 23.34 -6.85
N ALA A 243 -39.17 24.39 -6.72
CA ALA A 243 -39.54 25.74 -7.07
C ALA A 243 -39.89 25.89 -8.56
N ASP A 244 -39.02 25.33 -9.42
CA ASP A 244 -39.25 25.33 -10.87
C ASP A 244 -40.51 24.54 -11.25
N LYS A 245 -40.76 23.42 -10.57
CA LYS A 245 -41.98 22.64 -10.77
C LYS A 245 -43.24 23.47 -10.43
N ILE A 246 -43.27 24.14 -9.27
CA ILE A 246 -44.40 24.97 -8.86
C ILE A 246 -44.65 26.09 -9.87
N LEU A 247 -43.60 26.75 -10.35
CA LEU A 247 -43.73 27.81 -11.37
C LEU A 247 -44.26 27.26 -12.69
N LYS A 248 -43.76 26.12 -13.15
CA LYS A 248 -44.23 25.47 -14.38
C LYS A 248 -45.68 24.97 -14.26
N ASP A 249 -46.02 24.35 -13.13
CA ASP A 249 -47.39 23.91 -12.88
C ASP A 249 -48.38 25.11 -12.87
N ALA A 250 -48.00 26.20 -12.20
CA ALA A 250 -48.80 27.43 -12.20
C ALA A 250 -48.97 28.08 -13.61
N GLU A 251 -47.91 28.08 -14.41
CA GLU A 251 -47.99 28.56 -15.80
C GLU A 251 -48.82 27.62 -16.67
N ALA A 252 -48.72 26.30 -16.49
CA ALA A 252 -49.56 25.33 -17.18
C ALA A 252 -51.06 25.50 -16.80
N ASP A 253 -51.32 25.69 -15.49
CA ASP A 253 -52.71 25.95 -15.03
C ASP A 253 -53.25 27.26 -15.60
N LYS A 254 -52.47 28.33 -15.64
CA LYS A 254 -52.82 29.58 -16.27
C LYS A 254 -53.19 29.40 -17.77
N GLN A 255 -52.29 28.70 -18.50
CA GLN A 255 -52.51 28.41 -19.93
C GLN A 255 -53.82 27.60 -20.15
N SER A 256 -53.98 26.56 -19.30
CA SER A 256 -55.20 25.73 -19.34
C SER A 256 -56.46 26.52 -19.07
N ARG A 257 -56.44 27.42 -18.06
CA ARG A 257 -57.57 28.28 -17.76
C ARG A 257 -57.93 29.26 -18.93
N ILE A 258 -56.87 29.85 -19.52
CA ILE A 258 -57.05 30.75 -20.69
C ILE A 258 -57.65 29.97 -21.87
N ALA A 259 -57.08 28.83 -22.22
CA ALA A 259 -57.51 27.98 -23.32
C ALA A 259 -58.97 27.50 -23.11
N ASN A 260 -59.30 27.09 -21.88
CA ASN A 260 -60.67 26.70 -21.54
C ASN A 260 -61.66 27.87 -21.67
N ALA A 261 -61.28 29.07 -21.19
CA ALA A 261 -62.11 30.24 -21.33
C ALA A 261 -62.32 30.65 -22.81
N GLU A 262 -61.21 30.61 -23.58
CA GLU A 262 -61.35 30.91 -25.06
C GLU A 262 -62.17 29.85 -25.76
N GLY A 263 -62.01 28.55 -25.39
CA GLY A 263 -62.85 27.47 -25.91
C GLY A 263 -64.32 27.65 -25.57
N GLN A 264 -64.65 28.06 -24.33
CA GLN A 264 -66.00 28.34 -23.91
C GLN A 264 -66.60 29.55 -24.68
N VAL A 265 -65.88 30.64 -24.84
CA VAL A 265 -66.27 31.81 -25.62
C VAL A 265 -66.48 31.41 -27.06
N SER A 266 -65.62 30.67 -27.68
CA SER A 266 -65.76 30.18 -29.06
C SER A 266 -67.01 29.31 -29.22
N ARG A 267 -67.24 28.38 -28.30
CA ARG A 267 -68.46 27.54 -28.29
C ARG A 267 -69.72 28.38 -28.13
N PHE A 268 -69.69 29.35 -27.20
CA PHE A 268 -70.83 30.25 -27.02
C PHE A 268 -71.11 31.04 -28.29
N ASN A 269 -70.13 31.63 -28.92
CA ASN A 269 -70.27 32.42 -30.14
C ASN A 269 -70.85 31.57 -31.29
N GLN A 270 -70.43 30.32 -31.45
CA GLN A 270 -70.94 29.41 -32.46
C GLN A 270 -72.43 29.06 -32.18
N LEU A 271 -72.72 28.70 -30.93
CA LEU A 271 -74.07 28.40 -30.50
C LEU A 271 -75.01 29.63 -30.66
N TYR A 272 -74.50 30.80 -30.33
CA TYR A 272 -75.26 32.05 -30.50
C TYR A 272 -75.54 32.37 -31.99
N ALA A 273 -74.55 32.13 -32.84
CA ALA A 273 -74.75 32.32 -34.29
C ALA A 273 -75.75 31.32 -34.86
N GLU A 274 -75.84 30.10 -34.38
CA GLU A 274 -76.90 29.13 -34.76
C GLU A 274 -78.27 29.50 -34.15
N TYR A 275 -78.26 29.93 -32.89
CA TYR A 275 -79.50 30.41 -32.23
C TYR A 275 -80.15 31.59 -32.96
N VAL A 276 -79.38 32.54 -33.44
CA VAL A 276 -79.88 33.68 -34.19
C VAL A 276 -80.60 33.24 -35.49
N LYS A 277 -80.09 32.16 -36.15
CA LYS A 277 -80.67 31.62 -37.39
C LYS A 277 -81.91 30.77 -37.12
N PHE A 278 -81.91 29.91 -36.08
CA PHE A 278 -82.94 28.94 -35.77
C PHE A 278 -83.24 28.86 -34.25
N PRO A 279 -83.93 29.86 -33.66
CA PRO A 279 -84.05 30.00 -32.21
C PRO A 279 -84.73 28.85 -31.50
N LEU A 280 -85.84 28.29 -32.08
CA LEU A 280 -86.64 27.26 -31.47
C LEU A 280 -85.87 25.92 -31.46
N VAL A 281 -85.28 25.51 -32.55
CA VAL A 281 -84.57 24.24 -32.71
C VAL A 281 -83.33 24.23 -31.85
N THR A 282 -82.60 25.34 -31.81
CA THR A 282 -81.34 25.44 -31.00
C THR A 282 -81.69 25.38 -29.52
N LYS A 283 -82.75 25.99 -29.05
CA LYS A 283 -83.21 25.95 -27.67
C LYS A 283 -83.63 24.53 -27.25
N GLU A 284 -84.40 23.84 -28.07
CA GLU A 284 -84.76 22.43 -27.80
C GLU A 284 -83.55 21.52 -27.75
N ARG A 285 -82.59 21.66 -28.68
CA ARG A 285 -81.36 20.87 -28.69
C ARG A 285 -80.59 21.14 -27.44
N MET A 286 -80.31 22.37 -27.02
CA MET A 286 -79.58 22.68 -25.80
C MET A 286 -80.25 22.12 -24.55
N PHE A 287 -81.58 22.08 -24.52
CA PHE A 287 -82.34 21.53 -23.43
C PHE A 287 -82.14 20.01 -23.33
N TYR A 288 -82.16 19.28 -24.45
CA TYR A 288 -81.93 17.86 -24.44
C TYR A 288 -80.45 17.51 -24.14
N GLU A 289 -79.52 18.32 -24.66
CA GLU A 289 -78.09 18.16 -24.32
C GLU A 289 -77.85 18.37 -22.81
N ALA A 290 -78.43 19.34 -22.18
CA ALA A 290 -78.32 19.56 -20.73
C ALA A 290 -78.97 18.43 -19.90
N ILE A 291 -80.11 17.88 -20.39
CA ILE A 291 -80.76 16.73 -19.76
C ILE A 291 -79.89 15.47 -19.88
N GLU A 292 -79.32 15.22 -21.05
CA GLU A 292 -78.36 14.06 -21.23
C GLU A 292 -77.13 14.17 -20.34
N GLU A 293 -76.67 15.38 -20.04
CA GLU A 293 -75.49 15.55 -19.14
C GLU A 293 -75.87 15.34 -17.65
N VAL A 294 -77.06 15.73 -17.25
CA VAL A 294 -77.52 15.69 -15.84
C VAL A 294 -78.13 14.34 -15.46
N LEU A 295 -78.89 13.70 -16.38
CA LEU A 295 -79.61 12.47 -16.10
C LEU A 295 -78.78 11.26 -15.66
N PRO A 296 -77.61 10.98 -16.22
CA PRO A 296 -76.80 9.82 -15.81
C PRO A 296 -76.40 9.81 -14.32
N GLY A 297 -76.43 11.00 -13.68
CA GLY A 297 -76.08 11.11 -12.23
C GLY A 297 -77.30 11.08 -11.31
N MET A 298 -78.52 11.07 -11.84
CA MET A 298 -79.73 11.22 -11.03
C MET A 298 -80.52 9.90 -10.92
N LYS A 299 -81.01 9.58 -9.72
CA LYS A 299 -82.05 8.54 -9.51
C LYS A 299 -83.40 9.09 -9.99
N ILE A 300 -83.93 8.47 -11.05
CA ILE A 300 -85.20 8.85 -11.61
C ILE A 300 -86.31 7.99 -10.96
N TYR A 301 -87.30 8.67 -10.35
CA TYR A 301 -88.50 8.06 -9.83
C TYR A 301 -89.66 8.37 -10.74
N ILE A 302 -90.23 7.36 -11.41
CA ILE A 302 -91.44 7.52 -12.27
C ILE A 302 -92.66 7.21 -11.41
N THR A 303 -93.60 8.17 -11.24
CA THR A 303 -94.85 7.97 -10.52
C THR A 303 -96.02 8.15 -11.42
N ASP A 304 -97.10 7.36 -11.29
CA ASP A 304 -98.35 7.40 -12.09
C ASP A 304 -99.35 8.46 -11.59
N GLY A 305 -98.93 9.32 -10.66
CA GLY A 305 -99.75 10.42 -10.14
C GLY A 305 -100.72 10.05 -9.01
N ASN A 306 -100.93 8.75 -8.73
CA ASN A 306 -101.86 8.25 -7.72
C ASN A 306 -101.23 7.60 -6.50
N THR A 307 -99.94 7.52 -6.42
CA THR A 307 -99.21 6.92 -5.32
C THR A 307 -98.68 7.97 -4.35
N GLN A 308 -98.93 7.82 -3.03
CA GLN A 308 -98.25 8.61 -2.02
C GLN A 308 -96.78 8.19 -2.03
N SER A 309 -95.92 8.95 -2.64
CA SER A 309 -94.49 8.68 -2.66
C SER A 309 -93.86 9.03 -1.32
N VAL A 310 -93.52 8.03 -0.50
CA VAL A 310 -92.62 8.17 0.63
C VAL A 310 -91.24 8.18 0.03
N LEU A 311 -90.65 9.37 -0.20
CA LEU A 311 -89.24 9.45 -0.56
C LEU A 311 -88.36 8.86 0.59
N PRO A 312 -87.61 7.83 0.39
CA PRO A 312 -86.68 7.37 1.41
C PRO A 312 -85.64 8.43 1.61
N LEU A 313 -85.62 9.06 2.77
CA LEU A 313 -84.54 9.89 3.25
C LEU A 313 -83.35 8.98 3.53
N GLU A 314 -82.63 8.57 2.48
CA GLU A 314 -81.26 7.98 2.67
C GLU A 314 -80.39 9.07 3.30
N LYS A 315 -79.71 8.74 4.43
CA LYS A 315 -78.88 9.62 5.19
C LYS A 315 -77.82 10.26 4.30
N PHE A 316 -77.80 11.59 4.29
CA PHE A 316 -76.70 12.41 3.78
C PHE A 316 -75.44 12.28 4.61
N ALA A 317 -75.06 11.06 4.95
CA ALA A 317 -73.97 10.77 5.88
C ALA A 317 -73.02 9.75 5.29
N ASP A 318 -72.42 10.03 4.14
CA ASP A 318 -71.17 9.31 3.74
C ASP A 318 -70.42 10.06 2.60
N LEU A 319 -70.37 11.39 2.64
CA LEU A 319 -69.50 12.18 1.75
C LEU A 319 -68.15 12.58 2.37
N ASN A 320 -67.79 11.96 3.53
CA ASN A 320 -66.54 12.27 4.21
C ASN A 320 -65.70 11.03 4.48
N LYS A 321 -65.55 10.12 3.53
CA LYS A 321 -64.54 9.06 3.59
C LYS A 321 -63.93 8.81 2.22
N GLU A 322 -63.13 9.74 1.74
CA GLU A 322 -62.00 9.45 0.85
C GLU A 322 -61.13 10.72 0.86
N GLY A 323 -60.13 10.67 1.75
CA GLY A 323 -59.12 11.70 1.88
C GLY A 323 -58.15 11.34 2.97
N ASN A 324 -57.32 10.29 2.75
CA ASN A 324 -56.07 10.13 3.40
C ASN A 324 -54.99 9.78 2.38
#